data_c412567b7152cdb5823ca1f8f623832e
#
_entry.id   c412567b7152cdb5823ca1f8f623832e
#
_cell.length_a   1.000
_cell.length_b   1.000
_cell.length_c   1.000
_cell.angle_alpha   90.00
_cell.angle_beta   90.00
_cell.angle_gamma   90.00
#
_symmetry.space_group_name_H-M   'P 1'
#
loop_
_entity.id
_entity.type
_entity.pdbx_description
1 polymer ?
#
loop_
_entity_poly.entity_id
_entity_poly.type
_entity_poly.pdbx_seq_one_letter_code
_entity_poly.pdbx_strand_id
1 'polypeptide(L)'
;MKRLLILTLLPSIFIVISCNKNLDYAQLDDEIILQYISDNNLNAEPTGSGLYYVVNNTGNGDIPDINSIVTVAYKGTLADGTIFDQSGASGATFPLANVIQGWQEGIPLFSEGGYGILIIPSALGYGSQGVGSIPANSVLIFEVTLLNVD
;
A
#
# COMPACT_ATOMS: atom_id res chain seq x y z
N MET A 1 38.77 -61.06 -34.60
CA MET A 1 38.77 -60.22 -33.38
C MET A 1 37.67 -59.20 -33.57
N LYS A 2 36.51 -59.42 -32.93
CA LYS A 2 35.34 -58.49 -32.97
C LYS A 2 35.45 -57.55 -31.76
N ARG A 3 35.61 -56.24 -32.03
CA ARG A 3 35.58 -55.20 -30.97
C ARG A 3 34.12 -54.87 -30.67
N LEU A 4 33.69 -55.15 -29.46
CA LEU A 4 32.38 -54.80 -28.92
C LEU A 4 32.43 -53.34 -28.44
N LEU A 5 31.69 -52.46 -29.12
CA LEU A 5 31.47 -51.08 -28.71
C LEU A 5 30.36 -51.08 -27.64
N ILE A 6 30.69 -50.81 -26.39
CA ILE A 6 29.72 -50.61 -25.32
C ILE A 6 29.35 -49.13 -25.36
N LEU A 7 28.15 -48.86 -25.80
CA LEU A 7 27.50 -47.52 -25.80
C LEU A 7 26.93 -47.28 -24.41
N THR A 8 27.63 -46.51 -23.59
CA THR A 8 27.12 -46.11 -22.25
C THR A 8 26.10 -44.98 -22.41
N LEU A 9 24.84 -45.34 -22.18
CA LEU A 9 23.73 -44.38 -22.15
C LEU A 9 23.76 -43.64 -20.80
N LEU A 10 24.16 -42.36 -20.77
CA LEU A 10 24.06 -41.52 -19.59
C LEU A 10 22.59 -41.11 -19.39
N PRO A 11 21.97 -41.37 -18.23
CA PRO A 11 20.64 -40.83 -17.96
C PRO A 11 20.74 -39.32 -17.70
N SER A 12 20.12 -38.55 -18.58
CA SER A 12 19.88 -37.11 -18.37
C SER A 12 18.90 -36.93 -17.19
N ILE A 13 19.42 -36.58 -16.03
CA ILE A 13 18.59 -36.15 -14.88
C ILE A 13 18.05 -34.78 -15.21
N PHE A 14 16.79 -34.71 -15.65
CA PHE A 14 16.03 -33.46 -15.69
C PHE A 14 15.65 -33.06 -14.27
N ILE A 15 16.43 -32.13 -13.68
CA ILE A 15 16.02 -31.47 -12.44
C ILE A 15 14.91 -30.49 -12.81
N VAL A 16 13.67 -30.91 -12.57
CA VAL A 16 12.51 -30.02 -12.61
C VAL A 16 12.59 -29.15 -11.35
N ILE A 17 13.18 -27.96 -11.46
CA ILE A 17 13.09 -26.94 -10.41
C ILE A 17 11.64 -26.44 -10.43
N SER A 18 10.80 -27.04 -9.58
CA SER A 18 9.48 -26.52 -9.26
C SER A 18 9.69 -25.24 -8.41
N CYS A 19 9.78 -24.09 -9.07
CA CYS A 19 9.64 -22.81 -8.39
C CYS A 19 8.18 -22.66 -7.93
N ASN A 20 7.87 -23.11 -6.71
CA ASN A 20 6.74 -22.58 -5.97
C ASN A 20 7.10 -21.15 -5.57
N LYS A 21 6.82 -20.19 -6.46
CA LYS A 21 6.73 -18.78 -6.08
C LYS A 21 5.48 -18.66 -5.19
N ASN A 22 5.65 -18.78 -3.88
CA ASN A 22 4.72 -18.13 -2.97
C ASN A 22 4.84 -16.64 -3.32
N LEU A 23 3.78 -16.05 -3.87
CA LEU A 23 3.73 -14.62 -4.12
C LEU A 23 3.90 -13.92 -2.76
N ASP A 24 5.03 -13.25 -2.60
CA ASP A 24 5.26 -12.35 -1.47
C ASP A 24 4.56 -11.01 -1.80
N TYR A 25 3.35 -10.86 -1.31
CA TYR A 25 2.57 -9.65 -1.56
C TYR A 25 3.22 -8.40 -0.97
N ALA A 26 4.01 -8.52 0.09
CA ALA A 26 4.74 -7.38 0.64
C ALA A 26 5.78 -6.85 -0.36
N GLN A 27 6.53 -7.75 -1.03
CA GLN A 27 7.47 -7.35 -2.07
C GLN A 27 6.74 -6.78 -3.30
N LEU A 28 5.63 -7.39 -3.70
CA LEU A 28 4.85 -6.91 -4.84
C LEU A 28 4.25 -5.52 -4.58
N ASP A 29 3.72 -5.30 -3.39
CA ASP A 29 3.19 -4.00 -2.96
C ASP A 29 4.28 -2.93 -3.00
N ASP A 30 5.49 -3.25 -2.50
CA ASP A 30 6.63 -2.31 -2.51
C ASP A 30 7.04 -1.96 -3.95
N GLU A 31 7.10 -2.93 -4.86
CA GLU A 31 7.35 -2.68 -6.29
C GLU A 31 6.30 -1.75 -6.91
N ILE A 32 5.01 -1.97 -6.63
CA ILE A 32 3.89 -1.13 -7.11
C ILE A 32 3.99 0.28 -6.53
N ILE A 33 4.27 0.41 -5.24
CA ILE A 33 4.41 1.69 -4.54
C ILE A 33 5.57 2.50 -5.12
N LEU A 34 6.74 1.90 -5.25
CA LEU A 34 7.94 2.57 -5.79
C LEU A 34 7.72 2.99 -7.24
N GLN A 35 7.04 2.16 -8.06
CA GLN A 35 6.67 2.52 -9.42
C GLN A 35 5.71 3.71 -9.43
N TYR A 36 4.65 3.70 -8.58
CA TYR A 36 3.71 4.81 -8.47
C TYR A 36 4.39 6.13 -8.05
N ILE A 37 5.29 6.07 -7.06
CA ILE A 37 6.09 7.22 -6.61
C ILE A 37 6.91 7.80 -7.78
N SER A 38 7.58 6.93 -8.53
CA SER A 38 8.39 7.32 -9.70
C SER A 38 7.56 7.94 -10.81
N ASP A 39 6.45 7.30 -11.19
CA ASP A 39 5.60 7.74 -12.30
C ASP A 39 4.93 9.09 -12.02
N ASN A 40 4.65 9.38 -10.75
CA ASN A 40 4.02 10.62 -10.31
C ASN A 40 5.02 11.68 -9.81
N ASN A 41 6.33 11.40 -9.86
CA ASN A 41 7.41 12.28 -9.38
C ASN A 41 7.18 12.74 -7.93
N LEU A 42 6.76 11.84 -7.05
CA LEU A 42 6.48 12.15 -5.65
C LEU A 42 7.77 12.11 -4.81
N ASN A 43 7.89 13.05 -3.88
CA ASN A 43 8.91 13.00 -2.84
C ASN A 43 8.32 12.30 -1.60
N ALA A 44 8.14 10.99 -1.70
CA ALA A 44 7.53 10.18 -0.64
C ALA A 44 8.59 9.61 0.30
N GLU A 45 8.25 9.56 1.59
CA GLU A 45 9.09 8.99 2.65
C GLU A 45 8.44 7.71 3.21
N PRO A 46 9.24 6.65 3.51
CA PRO A 46 8.73 5.44 4.14
C PRO A 46 8.63 5.62 5.66
N THR A 47 7.62 5.02 6.28
CA THR A 47 7.51 4.96 7.75
C THR A 47 8.25 3.76 8.37
N GLY A 48 8.58 2.75 7.54
CA GLY A 48 9.21 1.50 7.98
C GLY A 48 8.24 0.31 8.11
N SER A 49 6.94 0.53 8.08
CA SER A 49 5.91 -0.53 8.06
C SER A 49 5.53 -0.98 6.64
N GLY A 50 6.07 -0.30 5.61
CA GLY A 50 5.67 -0.41 4.21
C GLY A 50 4.73 0.71 3.76
N LEU A 51 4.22 1.55 4.67
CA LEU A 51 3.51 2.78 4.34
C LEU A 51 4.51 3.82 3.81
N TYR A 52 4.13 4.51 2.73
CA TYR A 52 4.81 5.71 2.24
C TYR A 52 3.87 6.90 2.32
N TYR A 53 4.45 8.09 2.53
CA TYR A 53 3.66 9.31 2.66
C TYR A 53 4.34 10.53 2.02
N VAL A 54 3.53 11.49 1.62
CA VAL A 54 3.98 12.82 1.17
C VAL A 54 3.27 13.86 2.02
N VAL A 55 4.01 14.70 2.72
CA VAL A 55 3.44 15.86 3.42
C VAL A 55 3.60 17.09 2.54
N ASN A 56 2.50 17.58 1.96
CA ASN A 56 2.48 18.84 1.22
C ASN A 56 2.36 20.04 2.16
N ASN A 57 1.63 19.86 3.26
CA ASN A 57 1.51 20.80 4.35
C ASN A 57 1.27 20.03 5.65
N THR A 58 2.05 20.33 6.68
CA THR A 58 1.92 19.66 7.99
C THR A 58 0.66 20.05 8.75
N GLY A 59 0.08 21.23 8.46
CA GLY A 59 -0.93 21.84 9.29
C GLY A 59 -0.31 22.61 10.46
N ASN A 60 -1.15 23.16 11.33
CA ASN A 60 -0.73 23.96 12.49
C ASN A 60 -1.67 23.83 13.71
N GLY A 61 -2.70 22.98 13.60
CA GLY A 61 -3.60 22.65 14.69
C GLY A 61 -3.16 21.40 15.47
N ASP A 62 -4.11 20.72 16.07
CA ASP A 62 -3.85 19.54 16.88
C ASP A 62 -3.36 18.35 16.06
N ILE A 63 -2.48 17.56 16.67
CA ILE A 63 -2.00 16.28 16.10
C ILE A 63 -2.89 15.17 16.67
N PRO A 64 -3.54 14.35 15.82
CA PRO A 64 -4.40 13.29 16.32
C PRO A 64 -3.59 12.14 16.91
N ASP A 65 -4.18 11.45 17.85
CA ASP A 65 -3.73 10.15 18.34
C ASP A 65 -4.79 9.07 18.04
N ILE A 66 -4.52 7.83 18.42
CA ILE A 66 -5.41 6.68 18.13
C ILE A 66 -6.81 6.83 18.76
N ASN A 67 -6.98 7.65 19.79
CA ASN A 67 -8.26 7.89 20.47
C ASN A 67 -9.03 9.07 19.88
N SER A 68 -8.40 9.84 19.00
CA SER A 68 -9.01 11.03 18.41
C SER A 68 -10.15 10.67 17.46
N ILE A 69 -11.12 11.57 17.36
CA ILE A 69 -12.11 11.59 16.29
C ILE A 69 -11.62 12.60 15.26
N VAL A 70 -11.43 12.15 14.01
CA VAL A 70 -10.88 13.00 12.95
C VAL A 70 -11.90 13.24 11.86
N THR A 71 -11.93 14.45 11.31
CA THR A 71 -12.66 14.78 10.09
C THR A 71 -11.66 14.96 8.96
N VAL A 72 -11.75 14.12 7.94
CA VAL A 72 -10.82 14.06 6.81
C VAL A 72 -11.56 14.22 5.49
N ALA A 73 -11.16 15.19 4.69
CA ALA A 73 -11.52 15.20 3.28
C ALA A 73 -10.52 14.33 2.53
N TYR A 74 -11.00 13.38 1.73
CA TYR A 74 -10.14 12.41 1.07
C TYR A 74 -10.64 11.97 -0.31
N LYS A 75 -9.70 11.48 -1.10
CA LYS A 75 -9.95 10.71 -2.32
C LYS A 75 -9.06 9.46 -2.30
N GLY A 76 -9.69 8.29 -2.34
CA GLY A 76 -9.03 6.99 -2.40
C GLY A 76 -9.02 6.43 -3.82
N THR A 77 -7.82 6.07 -4.30
CA THR A 77 -7.62 5.45 -5.61
C THR A 77 -6.77 4.19 -5.51
N LEU A 78 -6.95 3.29 -6.46
CA LEU A 78 -5.99 2.22 -6.74
C LEU A 78 -4.77 2.81 -7.47
N ALA A 79 -3.70 2.03 -7.58
CA ALA A 79 -2.47 2.45 -8.28
C ALA A 79 -2.68 2.77 -9.76
N ASP A 80 -3.73 2.22 -10.40
CA ASP A 80 -4.13 2.50 -11.79
C ASP A 80 -4.97 3.78 -11.93
N GLY A 81 -5.25 4.49 -10.82
CA GLY A 81 -6.05 5.71 -10.79
C GLY A 81 -7.56 5.49 -10.63
N THR A 82 -8.03 4.24 -10.55
CA THR A 82 -9.45 3.93 -10.30
C THR A 82 -9.87 4.45 -8.93
N ILE A 83 -10.84 5.36 -8.89
CA ILE A 83 -11.40 5.88 -7.64
C ILE A 83 -12.31 4.81 -7.04
N PHE A 84 -12.03 4.40 -5.81
CA PHE A 84 -12.88 3.46 -5.09
C PHE A 84 -13.75 4.11 -4.01
N ASP A 85 -13.30 5.24 -3.46
CA ASP A 85 -14.04 6.00 -2.45
C ASP A 85 -13.57 7.46 -2.39
N GLN A 86 -14.45 8.36 -1.99
CA GLN A 86 -14.10 9.76 -1.74
C GLN A 86 -15.12 10.44 -0.85
N SER A 87 -14.68 11.41 -0.06
CA SER A 87 -15.57 12.31 0.68
C SER A 87 -15.94 13.54 -0.16
N GLY A 88 -16.94 14.30 0.30
CA GLY A 88 -17.12 15.69 -0.13
C GLY A 88 -16.06 16.61 0.50
N ALA A 89 -16.09 17.90 0.13
CA ALA A 89 -15.16 18.91 0.64
C ALA A 89 -15.26 19.14 2.17
N SER A 90 -16.43 18.84 2.77
CA SER A 90 -16.63 18.90 4.23
C SER A 90 -15.99 17.71 4.98
N GLY A 91 -15.47 16.74 4.24
CA GLY A 91 -14.88 15.54 4.81
C GLY A 91 -15.91 14.53 5.34
N ALA A 92 -15.37 13.46 5.89
CA ALA A 92 -16.10 12.48 6.68
C ALA A 92 -15.42 12.29 8.03
N THR A 93 -16.20 11.99 9.07
CA THR A 93 -15.73 11.93 10.46
C THR A 93 -15.63 10.49 10.92
N PHE A 94 -14.47 10.13 11.50
CA PHE A 94 -14.14 8.78 11.93
C PHE A 94 -13.46 8.79 13.29
N PRO A 95 -13.77 7.83 14.20
CA PRO A 95 -12.84 7.47 15.27
C PRO A 95 -11.58 6.84 14.63
N LEU A 96 -10.40 7.38 14.89
CA LEU A 96 -9.16 6.93 14.23
C LEU A 96 -8.86 5.46 14.52
N ALA A 97 -9.23 4.95 15.69
CA ALA A 97 -9.09 3.53 16.04
C ALA A 97 -9.92 2.58 15.14
N ASN A 98 -10.92 3.07 14.40
CA ASN A 98 -11.86 2.26 13.64
C ASN A 98 -11.61 2.24 12.13
N VAL A 99 -10.58 2.94 11.65
CA VAL A 99 -10.20 2.95 10.24
C VAL A 99 -9.09 1.93 9.94
N ILE A 100 -8.72 1.75 8.68
CA ILE A 100 -7.64 0.85 8.27
C ILE A 100 -6.31 1.23 8.92
N GLN A 101 -5.43 0.25 9.14
CA GLN A 101 -4.15 0.46 9.85
C GLN A 101 -3.28 1.54 9.20
N GLY A 102 -3.27 1.60 7.85
CA GLY A 102 -2.54 2.65 7.13
C GLY A 102 -3.02 4.08 7.45
N TRP A 103 -4.30 4.28 7.79
CA TRP A 103 -4.80 5.57 8.27
C TRP A 103 -4.45 5.81 9.73
N GLN A 104 -4.53 4.78 10.59
CA GLN A 104 -4.15 4.90 12.00
C GLN A 104 -2.69 5.32 12.15
N GLU A 105 -1.82 4.87 11.25
CA GLU A 105 -0.41 5.23 11.21
C GLU A 105 -0.17 6.56 10.47
N GLY A 106 -0.84 6.76 9.33
CA GLY A 106 -0.55 7.85 8.40
C GLY A 106 -1.21 9.18 8.77
N ILE A 107 -2.43 9.19 9.30
CA ILE A 107 -3.13 10.43 9.65
C ILE A 107 -2.39 11.23 10.74
N PRO A 108 -1.79 10.61 11.78
CA PRO A 108 -0.97 11.32 12.76
C PRO A 108 0.30 12.00 12.25
N LEU A 109 0.67 11.77 10.98
CA LEU A 109 1.77 12.50 10.34
C LEU A 109 1.38 13.95 9.95
N PHE A 110 0.10 14.27 10.04
CA PHE A 110 -0.47 15.59 9.80
C PHE A 110 -1.03 16.17 11.10
N SER A 111 -0.97 17.50 11.22
CA SER A 111 -1.76 18.26 12.17
C SER A 111 -3.07 18.72 11.51
N GLU A 112 -4.04 19.16 12.26
CA GLU A 112 -5.24 19.79 11.73
C GLU A 112 -4.89 20.95 10.78
N GLY A 113 -5.53 20.98 9.61
CA GLY A 113 -5.22 21.86 8.48
C GLY A 113 -4.13 21.28 7.55
N GLY A 114 -3.52 20.13 7.88
CA GLY A 114 -2.51 19.47 7.06
C GLY A 114 -3.10 18.66 5.92
N TYR A 115 -2.30 18.47 4.87
CA TYR A 115 -2.71 17.65 3.72
C TYR A 115 -1.52 17.00 3.01
N GLY A 116 -1.79 15.89 2.35
CA GLY A 116 -0.78 15.15 1.60
C GLY A 116 -1.32 13.85 1.03
N ILE A 117 -0.42 12.89 0.86
CA ILE A 117 -0.74 11.60 0.24
C ILE A 117 -0.26 10.48 1.17
N LEU A 118 -1.11 9.47 1.35
CA LEU A 118 -0.75 8.19 1.95
C LEU A 118 -0.77 7.12 0.87
N ILE A 119 0.30 6.34 0.77
CA ILE A 119 0.42 5.20 -0.15
C ILE A 119 0.56 3.96 0.71
N ILE A 120 -0.50 3.17 0.76
CA ILE A 120 -0.75 2.15 1.76
C ILE A 120 -0.62 0.77 1.12
N PRO A 121 0.31 -0.09 1.58
CA PRO A 121 0.40 -1.46 1.13
C PRO A 121 -0.85 -2.25 1.53
N SER A 122 -1.16 -3.30 0.79
CA SER A 122 -2.39 -4.07 0.98
C SER A 122 -2.56 -4.60 2.41
N ALA A 123 -1.46 -4.98 3.07
CA ALA A 123 -1.47 -5.50 4.45
C ALA A 123 -1.94 -4.47 5.50
N LEU A 124 -1.74 -3.17 5.24
CA LEU A 124 -2.21 -2.08 6.09
C LEU A 124 -3.56 -1.50 5.62
N GLY A 125 -4.10 -2.04 4.52
CA GLY A 125 -5.41 -1.72 3.95
C GLY A 125 -6.43 -2.82 4.18
N TYR A 126 -6.94 -3.41 3.10
CA TYR A 126 -7.97 -4.46 3.14
C TYR A 126 -7.44 -5.88 2.91
N GLY A 127 -6.13 -6.05 2.75
CA GLY A 127 -5.43 -7.33 2.69
C GLY A 127 -5.94 -8.26 1.58
N SER A 128 -5.88 -9.56 1.85
CA SER A 128 -6.25 -10.61 0.91
C SER A 128 -7.77 -10.78 0.69
N GLN A 129 -8.59 -10.03 1.43
CA GLN A 129 -10.05 -10.11 1.29
C GLN A 129 -10.58 -9.06 0.31
N GLY A 130 -9.93 -7.89 0.20
CA GLY A 130 -10.50 -6.74 -0.48
C GLY A 130 -11.80 -6.28 0.18
N VAL A 131 -12.47 -5.29 -0.39
CA VAL A 131 -13.81 -4.85 0.05
C VAL A 131 -14.53 -4.09 -1.06
N GLY A 132 -15.79 -4.38 -1.31
CA GLY A 132 -16.58 -3.68 -2.33
C GLY A 132 -15.90 -3.72 -3.70
N SER A 133 -15.54 -2.54 -4.23
CA SER A 133 -14.82 -2.39 -5.51
C SER A 133 -13.30 -2.53 -5.40
N ILE A 134 -12.75 -2.67 -4.18
CA ILE A 134 -11.32 -2.82 -3.95
C ILE A 134 -10.93 -4.30 -4.05
N PRO A 135 -10.11 -4.70 -5.04
CA PRO A 135 -9.66 -6.07 -5.16
C PRO A 135 -8.79 -6.51 -3.97
N ALA A 136 -8.66 -7.83 -3.79
CA ALA A 136 -7.71 -8.40 -2.84
C ALA A 136 -6.27 -7.96 -3.16
N ASN A 137 -5.47 -7.76 -2.12
CA ASN A 137 -4.06 -7.39 -2.21
C ASN A 137 -3.81 -6.12 -3.04
N SER A 138 -4.65 -5.09 -2.86
CA SER A 138 -4.51 -3.81 -3.54
C SER A 138 -3.71 -2.82 -2.72
N VAL A 139 -2.75 -2.16 -3.34
CA VAL A 139 -2.14 -0.92 -2.85
C VAL A 139 -3.17 0.20 -2.96
N LEU A 140 -3.30 0.99 -1.90
CA LEU A 140 -4.27 2.08 -1.83
C LEU A 140 -3.55 3.42 -1.77
N ILE A 141 -4.01 4.38 -2.56
CA ILE A 141 -3.52 5.75 -2.55
C ILE A 141 -4.63 6.66 -2.02
N PHE A 142 -4.32 7.43 -0.99
CA PHE A 142 -5.24 8.42 -0.45
C PHE A 142 -4.63 9.82 -0.51
N GLU A 143 -5.28 10.71 -1.25
CA GLU A 143 -5.09 12.13 -1.07
C GLU A 143 -5.93 12.53 0.15
N VAL A 144 -5.33 13.14 1.18
CA VAL A 144 -6.00 13.45 2.45
C VAL A 144 -5.81 14.91 2.83
N THR A 145 -6.82 15.49 3.44
CA THR A 145 -6.76 16.78 4.15
C THR A 145 -7.40 16.60 5.52
N LEU A 146 -6.64 16.78 6.59
CA LEU A 146 -7.12 16.69 7.96
C LEU A 146 -7.81 18.00 8.34
N LEU A 147 -9.14 17.97 8.42
CA LEU A 147 -9.97 19.17 8.61
C LEU A 147 -10.21 19.51 10.08
N ASN A 148 -10.35 18.50 10.94
CA ASN A 148 -10.61 18.66 12.37
C ASN A 148 -10.08 17.49 13.18
N VAL A 149 -9.68 17.73 14.42
CA VAL A 149 -9.25 16.75 15.43
C VAL A 149 -10.01 17.03 16.72
N ASP A 150 -10.76 16.01 17.24
CA ASP A 150 -11.52 16.03 18.50
C ASP A 150 -11.04 14.93 19.47
#